data_aa332915f19f40184f3bf7649c38251b
#
_entry.id   aa332915f19f40184f3bf7649c38251b
#
_cell.length_a   1.000
_cell.length_b   1.000
_cell.length_c   1.000
_cell.angle_alpha   90.00
_cell.angle_beta   90.00
_cell.angle_gamma   90.00
#
_symmetry.space_group_name_H-M   'P 1'
#
loop_
_entity.id
_entity.type
_entity.pdbx_description
1 polymer ?
#
loop_
_entity_poly.entity_id
_entity_poly.type
_entity_poly.pdbx_seq_one_letter_code
_entity_poly.pdbx_strand_id
1 'polypeptide(L)'
;MKITVVGAGAVGASCAEYIAIKNFASEVVLLDIKEGYAEGKAMDLMQCASLNGFDTKITGSTNDYTKTANSDICVITSGIPRKPGMTREELIGINAGIVKTVSTSLVKHSPNTVLIVVSNPMDTMTYLAHKVTG
;
A
#
# COMPACT_ATOMS: atom_id res chain seq x y z
N MET A 1 9.79 -4.09 13.00
CA MET A 1 8.71 -3.27 12.45
C MET A 1 8.18 -3.93 11.19
N LYS A 2 6.86 -4.02 11.06
CA LYS A 2 6.17 -4.53 9.86
C LYS A 2 5.49 -3.37 9.14
N ILE A 3 5.67 -3.29 7.84
CA ILE A 3 5.07 -2.25 7.00
C ILE A 3 4.23 -2.90 5.90
N THR A 4 3.00 -2.43 5.73
CA THR A 4 2.16 -2.82 4.60
C THR A 4 2.12 -1.69 3.57
N VAL A 5 2.29 -2.02 2.29
CA VAL A 5 2.10 -1.11 1.16
C VAL A 5 0.93 -1.59 0.32
N VAL A 6 -0.12 -0.81 0.19
CA VAL A 6 -1.31 -1.12 -0.60
C VAL A 6 -1.27 -0.42 -1.95
N GLY A 7 -1.33 -1.20 -3.00
CA GLY A 7 -1.09 -0.83 -4.38
C GLY A 7 0.33 -1.23 -4.82
N ALA A 8 0.44 -2.23 -5.70
CA ALA A 8 1.71 -2.73 -6.21
C ALA A 8 2.11 -2.11 -7.56
N GLY A 9 1.51 -0.96 -7.90
CA GLY A 9 1.90 -0.17 -9.06
C GLY A 9 3.31 0.42 -8.93
N ALA A 10 3.69 1.30 -9.84
CA ALA A 10 5.04 1.90 -9.85
C ALA A 10 5.41 2.55 -8.51
N VAL A 11 4.51 3.36 -7.94
CA VAL A 11 4.75 4.05 -6.67
C VAL A 11 4.87 3.07 -5.50
N GLY A 12 3.93 2.13 -5.37
CA GLY A 12 3.93 1.18 -4.26
C GLY A 12 5.10 0.19 -4.32
N ALA A 13 5.45 -0.31 -5.51
CA ALA A 13 6.62 -1.17 -5.68
C ALA A 13 7.93 -0.45 -5.32
N SER A 14 8.12 0.80 -5.80
CA SER A 14 9.28 1.61 -5.43
C SER A 14 9.31 1.92 -3.93
N CYS A 15 8.14 2.19 -3.31
CA CYS A 15 8.05 2.39 -1.88
C CYS A 15 8.53 1.15 -1.11
N ALA A 16 8.05 -0.04 -1.48
CA ALA A 16 8.47 -1.32 -0.87
C ALA A 16 9.97 -1.57 -1.06
N GLU A 17 10.50 -1.30 -2.24
CA GLU A 17 11.92 -1.43 -2.56
C GLU A 17 12.79 -0.54 -1.66
N TYR A 18 12.48 0.75 -1.57
CA TYR A 18 13.27 1.67 -0.74
C TYR A 18 13.14 1.38 0.75
N ILE A 19 11.98 0.94 1.24
CA ILE A 19 11.83 0.47 2.62
C ILE A 19 12.79 -0.69 2.89
N ALA A 20 12.87 -1.66 1.97
CA ALA A 20 13.74 -2.82 2.10
C ALA A 20 15.22 -2.43 2.02
N ILE A 21 15.63 -1.65 1.03
CA ILE A 21 17.03 -1.21 0.86
C ILE A 21 17.53 -0.43 2.09
N LYS A 22 16.68 0.40 2.68
CA LYS A 22 17.01 1.12 3.93
C LYS A 22 17.05 0.20 5.16
N ASN A 23 16.53 -1.01 5.04
CA ASN A 23 16.59 -2.09 6.04
C ASN A 23 16.06 -1.70 7.43
N PHE A 24 15.07 -0.80 7.49
CA PHE A 24 14.47 -0.40 8.77
C PHE A 24 13.16 -1.12 9.09
N ALA A 25 12.69 -1.99 8.21
CA ALA A 25 11.57 -2.89 8.45
C ALA A 25 12.04 -4.34 8.42
N SER A 26 11.51 -5.18 9.30
CA SER A 26 11.77 -6.62 9.28
C SER A 26 10.90 -7.33 8.23
N GLU A 27 9.72 -6.79 7.96
CA GLU A 27 8.76 -7.33 6.99
C GLU A 27 8.05 -6.20 6.23
N VAL A 28 7.92 -6.38 4.92
CA VAL A 28 7.08 -5.55 4.05
C VAL A 28 6.04 -6.45 3.38
N VAL A 29 4.77 -6.13 3.52
CA VAL A 29 3.67 -6.76 2.79
C VAL A 29 3.25 -5.83 1.66
N LEU A 30 3.36 -6.29 0.43
CA LEU A 30 2.87 -5.59 -0.75
C LEU A 30 1.52 -6.20 -1.15
N LEU A 31 0.45 -5.40 -1.14
CA LEU A 31 -0.91 -5.86 -1.40
C LEU A 31 -1.49 -5.17 -2.63
N ASP A 32 -2.13 -5.95 -3.50
CA ASP A 32 -2.86 -5.44 -4.67
C ASP A 32 -4.14 -6.25 -4.90
N ILE A 33 -5.07 -5.70 -5.65
CA ILE A 33 -6.30 -6.41 -6.06
C ILE A 33 -6.08 -7.27 -7.30
N LYS A 34 -5.04 -6.96 -8.09
CA LYS A 34 -4.73 -7.70 -9.32
C LYS A 34 -4.03 -9.00 -8.96
N GLU A 35 -4.63 -10.12 -9.37
CA GLU A 35 -4.16 -11.45 -9.06
C GLU A 35 -2.69 -11.69 -9.46
N GLY A 36 -1.89 -12.18 -8.53
CA GLY A 36 -0.49 -12.52 -8.71
C GLY A 36 0.46 -11.33 -8.90
N TYR A 37 -0.07 -10.09 -9.00
CA TYR A 37 0.75 -8.94 -9.35
C TYR A 37 1.67 -8.50 -8.20
N ALA A 38 1.12 -8.43 -6.99
CA ALA A 38 1.89 -8.08 -5.80
C ALA A 38 2.90 -9.18 -5.45
N GLU A 39 2.52 -10.45 -5.61
CA GLU A 39 3.38 -11.61 -5.38
C GLU A 39 4.57 -11.62 -6.35
N GLY A 40 4.33 -11.38 -7.64
CA GLY A 40 5.39 -11.27 -8.65
C GLY A 40 6.36 -10.13 -8.34
N LYS A 41 5.85 -8.95 -7.99
CA LYS A 41 6.68 -7.80 -7.59
C LYS A 41 7.50 -8.08 -6.33
N ALA A 42 6.90 -8.71 -5.32
CA ALA A 42 7.61 -9.08 -4.10
C ALA A 42 8.74 -10.08 -4.39
N MET A 43 8.51 -11.05 -5.26
CA MET A 43 9.53 -12.02 -5.68
C MET A 43 10.69 -11.33 -6.40
N ASP A 44 10.42 -10.44 -7.36
CA ASP A 44 11.44 -9.68 -8.07
C ASP A 44 12.31 -8.87 -7.10
N LEU A 45 11.69 -8.17 -6.15
CA LEU A 45 12.41 -7.38 -5.15
C LEU A 45 13.26 -8.27 -4.23
N MET A 46 12.74 -9.42 -3.79
CA MET A 46 13.50 -10.35 -2.94
C MET A 46 14.73 -10.94 -3.64
N GLN A 47 14.69 -11.13 -4.96
CA GLN A 47 15.86 -11.59 -5.72
C GLN A 47 17.02 -10.59 -5.72
N CYS A 48 16.74 -9.32 -5.47
CA CYS A 48 17.76 -8.27 -5.36
C CYS A 48 18.33 -8.11 -3.93
N ALA A 49 17.85 -8.88 -2.95
CA ALA A 49 18.19 -8.69 -1.54
C ALA A 49 19.69 -8.84 -1.28
N SER A 50 20.32 -9.89 -1.80
CA SER A 50 21.76 -10.11 -1.62
C SER A 50 22.62 -9.05 -2.31
N LEU A 51 22.18 -8.57 -3.48
CA LEU A 51 22.87 -7.52 -4.21
C LEU A 51 22.82 -6.17 -3.48
N ASN A 52 21.66 -5.85 -2.91
CA ASN A 52 21.42 -4.58 -2.22
C ASN A 52 21.70 -4.65 -0.69
N GLY A 53 22.03 -5.82 -0.16
CA GLY A 53 22.43 -6.00 1.23
C GLY A 53 21.34 -5.75 2.26
N PHE A 54 20.07 -6.12 1.97
CA PHE A 54 18.99 -5.99 2.94
C PHE A 54 18.45 -7.37 3.39
N ASP A 55 17.96 -7.41 4.64
CA ASP A 55 17.35 -8.60 5.25
C ASP A 55 15.83 -8.51 5.37
N THR A 56 15.24 -7.38 4.99
CA THR A 56 13.80 -7.17 5.00
C THR A 56 13.09 -8.24 4.17
N LYS A 57 12.15 -8.97 4.78
CA LYS A 57 11.30 -9.93 4.07
C LYS A 57 10.18 -9.20 3.34
N ILE A 58 10.12 -9.32 2.03
CA ILE A 58 9.04 -8.77 1.21
C ILE A 58 8.13 -9.91 0.77
N THR A 59 6.83 -9.77 1.04
CA THR A 59 5.80 -10.73 0.62
C THR A 59 4.70 -10.01 -0.15
N GLY A 60 4.18 -10.66 -1.19
CA GLY A 60 3.03 -10.18 -1.94
C GLY A 60 1.73 -10.82 -1.47
N SER A 61 0.62 -10.14 -1.67
CA SER A 61 -0.72 -10.64 -1.35
C SER A 61 -1.76 -10.06 -2.31
N THR A 62 -2.58 -10.94 -2.87
CA THR A 62 -3.73 -10.54 -3.71
C THR A 62 -4.98 -10.43 -2.85
N ASN A 63 -5.44 -9.20 -2.62
CA ASN A 63 -6.70 -8.88 -1.93
C ASN A 63 -6.92 -9.58 -0.55
N ASP A 64 -5.88 -10.16 0.02
CA ASP A 64 -5.94 -10.82 1.33
C ASP A 64 -5.35 -9.92 2.44
N TYR A 65 -6.23 -9.15 3.06
CA TYR A 65 -5.87 -8.24 4.15
C TYR A 65 -5.45 -8.95 5.45
N THR A 66 -5.66 -10.26 5.60
CA THR A 66 -5.18 -11.00 6.76
C THR A 66 -3.65 -10.96 6.86
N LYS A 67 -2.97 -10.87 5.72
CA LYS A 67 -1.51 -10.73 5.65
C LYS A 67 -1.01 -9.40 6.19
N THR A 68 -1.86 -8.37 6.23
CA THR A 68 -1.51 -7.04 6.75
C THR A 68 -1.59 -6.96 8.27
N ALA A 69 -2.06 -8.01 8.95
CA ALA A 69 -2.28 -8.01 10.39
C ALA A 69 -1.01 -7.60 11.17
N ASN A 70 -1.22 -6.78 12.20
CA ASN A 70 -0.18 -6.27 13.08
C ASN A 70 0.90 -5.41 12.35
N SER A 71 0.50 -4.70 11.30
CA SER A 71 1.37 -3.72 10.68
C SER A 71 1.50 -2.47 11.55
N ASP A 72 2.74 -2.03 11.78
CA ASP A 72 3.04 -0.78 12.50
C ASP A 72 2.70 0.44 11.62
N ILE A 73 2.96 0.33 10.30
CA ILE A 73 2.69 1.38 9.32
C ILE A 73 2.01 0.76 8.10
N CYS A 74 0.99 1.43 7.59
CA CYS A 74 0.35 1.08 6.33
C CYS A 74 0.42 2.27 5.36
N VAL A 75 1.03 2.07 4.20
CA VAL A 75 1.15 3.07 3.13
C VAL A 75 0.10 2.79 2.07
N ILE A 76 -0.77 3.74 1.80
CA ILE A 76 -1.87 3.62 0.82
C ILE A 76 -1.46 4.35 -0.45
N THR A 77 -1.04 3.61 -1.46
CA THR A 77 -0.71 4.13 -2.79
C THR A 77 -1.76 3.75 -3.84
N SER A 78 -2.78 3.00 -3.42
CA SER A 78 -3.85 2.51 -4.27
C SER A 78 -4.75 3.65 -4.75
N GLY A 79 -5.12 3.60 -6.02
CA GLY A 79 -5.95 4.60 -6.66
C GLY A 79 -5.77 4.51 -8.17
N ILE A 80 -6.62 5.20 -8.92
CA ILE A 80 -6.48 5.31 -10.36
C ILE A 80 -5.91 6.68 -10.74
N PRO A 81 -5.06 6.76 -11.77
CA PRO A 81 -4.65 8.03 -12.33
C PRO A 81 -5.80 8.67 -13.11
N ARG A 82 -5.75 10.00 -13.24
CA ARG A 82 -6.72 10.71 -14.09
C ARG A 82 -6.59 10.25 -15.54
N LYS A 83 -7.71 9.85 -16.13
CA LYS A 83 -7.78 9.47 -17.55
C LYS A 83 -8.22 10.67 -18.39
N PRO A 84 -7.84 10.72 -19.68
CA PRO A 84 -8.36 11.73 -20.60
C PRO A 84 -9.91 11.73 -20.61
N GLY A 85 -10.51 12.92 -20.51
CA GLY A 85 -11.96 13.07 -20.46
C GLY A 85 -12.61 12.91 -19.09
N MET A 86 -11.86 12.47 -18.09
CA MET A 86 -12.35 12.34 -16.71
C MET A 86 -12.34 13.69 -15.99
N THR A 87 -13.45 14.03 -15.33
CA THR A 87 -13.50 15.23 -14.49
C THR A 87 -12.73 15.01 -13.18
N ARG A 88 -12.42 16.09 -12.49
CA ARG A 88 -11.75 16.02 -11.17
C ARG A 88 -12.66 15.36 -10.13
N GLU A 89 -13.94 15.66 -10.17
CA GLU A 89 -14.96 15.13 -9.28
C GLU A 89 -15.14 13.61 -9.47
N GLU A 90 -15.14 13.13 -10.70
CA GLU A 90 -15.19 11.69 -10.99
C GLU A 90 -13.98 10.96 -10.43
N LEU A 91 -12.78 11.52 -10.59
CA LEU A 91 -11.55 10.95 -10.02
C LEU A 91 -11.62 10.90 -8.49
N ILE A 92 -12.08 11.99 -7.85
CA ILE A 92 -12.26 12.06 -6.39
C ILE A 92 -13.25 10.98 -5.95
N GLY A 93 -14.38 10.82 -6.62
CA GLY A 93 -15.39 9.83 -6.28
C GLY A 93 -14.86 8.40 -6.32
N ILE A 94 -14.13 8.04 -7.39
CA ILE A 94 -13.55 6.70 -7.55
C ILE A 94 -12.47 6.45 -6.48
N ASN A 95 -11.53 7.35 -6.34
CA ASN A 95 -10.44 7.18 -5.37
C ASN A 95 -10.94 7.22 -3.92
N ALA A 96 -11.99 7.97 -3.62
CA ALA A 96 -12.63 7.97 -2.31
C ALA A 96 -13.20 6.59 -1.95
N GLY A 97 -13.86 5.92 -2.89
CA GLY A 97 -14.33 4.55 -2.71
C GLY A 97 -13.19 3.57 -2.41
N ILE A 98 -12.09 3.67 -3.15
CA ILE A 98 -10.91 2.83 -2.97
C ILE A 98 -10.28 3.09 -1.58
N VAL A 99 -9.97 4.34 -1.25
CA VAL A 99 -9.31 4.70 0.02
C VAL A 99 -10.18 4.33 1.21
N LYS A 100 -11.50 4.54 1.15
CA LYS A 100 -12.43 4.12 2.19
C LYS A 100 -12.34 2.62 2.46
N THR A 101 -12.44 1.81 1.42
CA THR A 101 -12.38 0.34 1.52
C THR A 101 -11.04 -0.13 2.08
N VAL A 102 -9.94 0.40 1.53
CA VAL A 102 -8.57 0.05 1.95
C VAL A 102 -8.34 0.44 3.40
N SER A 103 -8.61 1.68 3.79
CA SER A 103 -8.38 2.17 5.15
C SER A 103 -9.17 1.37 6.18
N THR A 104 -10.46 1.12 5.93
CA THR A 104 -11.30 0.31 6.83
C THR A 104 -10.78 -1.11 6.96
N SER A 105 -10.34 -1.72 5.86
CA SER A 105 -9.79 -3.08 5.89
C SER A 105 -8.46 -3.16 6.64
N LEU A 106 -7.59 -2.17 6.46
CA LEU A 106 -6.31 -2.12 7.16
C LEU A 106 -6.48 -2.00 8.68
N VAL A 107 -7.29 -1.06 9.16
CA VAL A 107 -7.46 -0.87 10.61
C VAL A 107 -8.19 -2.02 11.28
N LYS A 108 -9.00 -2.78 10.53
CA LYS A 108 -9.61 -4.01 11.03
C LYS A 108 -8.56 -5.06 11.42
N HIS A 109 -7.48 -5.17 10.66
CA HIS A 109 -6.39 -6.14 10.89
C HIS A 109 -5.20 -5.55 11.66
N SER A 110 -5.06 -4.23 11.66
CA SER A 110 -3.98 -3.49 12.31
C SER A 110 -4.54 -2.23 12.99
N PRO A 111 -5.26 -2.37 14.12
CA PRO A 111 -5.99 -1.24 14.73
C PRO A 111 -5.10 -0.13 15.27
N ASN A 112 -3.83 -0.41 15.55
CA ASN A 112 -2.86 0.57 16.07
C ASN A 112 -1.89 1.09 14.99
N THR A 113 -2.17 0.82 13.71
CA THR A 113 -1.28 1.21 12.62
C THR A 113 -1.28 2.73 12.38
N VAL A 114 -0.16 3.25 11.91
CA VAL A 114 -0.10 4.59 11.34
C VAL A 114 -0.43 4.50 9.84
N LEU A 115 -1.42 5.25 9.37
CA LEU A 115 -1.76 5.33 7.96
C LEU A 115 -1.00 6.47 7.27
N ILE A 116 -0.26 6.16 6.21
CA ILE A 116 0.36 7.15 5.33
C ILE A 116 -0.37 7.11 3.99
N VAL A 117 -1.06 8.19 3.65
CA VAL A 117 -1.86 8.27 2.42
C VAL A 117 -1.08 9.00 1.33
N VAL A 118 -0.85 8.31 0.21
CA VAL A 118 -0.18 8.84 -0.98
C VAL A 118 -1.17 9.04 -2.14
N SER A 119 -2.33 8.39 -2.06
CA SER A 119 -3.38 8.45 -3.10
C SER A 119 -3.88 9.88 -3.33
N ASN A 120 -4.09 10.25 -4.60
CA ASN A 120 -4.53 11.59 -4.97
C ASN A 120 -6.07 11.69 -5.17
N PRO A 121 -6.66 12.87 -4.88
CA PRO A 121 -6.05 14.07 -4.27
C PRO A 121 -5.67 13.83 -2.81
N MET A 122 -4.41 14.04 -2.47
CA MET A 122 -3.82 13.60 -1.20
C MET A 122 -4.56 14.17 0.02
N ASP A 123 -4.83 15.46 0.05
CA ASP A 123 -5.50 16.11 1.20
C ASP A 123 -6.90 15.52 1.44
N THR A 124 -7.68 15.38 0.36
CA THR A 124 -9.03 14.81 0.41
C THR A 124 -9.01 13.36 0.85
N MET A 125 -8.08 12.57 0.31
CA MET A 125 -7.97 11.14 0.63
C MET A 125 -7.47 10.92 2.07
N THR A 126 -6.55 11.74 2.54
CA THR A 126 -6.07 11.70 3.94
C THR A 126 -7.19 12.05 4.92
N TYR A 127 -7.95 13.12 4.63
CA TYR A 127 -9.11 13.49 5.44
C TYR A 127 -10.15 12.37 5.48
N LEU A 128 -10.44 11.77 4.32
CA LEU A 128 -11.38 10.65 4.23
C LEU A 128 -10.90 9.44 5.05
N ALA A 129 -9.62 9.05 4.90
CA ALA A 129 -9.05 7.95 5.67
C ALA A 129 -9.23 8.18 7.17
N HIS A 130 -8.89 9.36 7.67
CA HIS A 130 -9.12 9.75 9.07
C HIS A 130 -10.61 9.65 9.48
N LYS A 131 -11.53 10.14 8.64
CA LYS A 131 -12.96 10.10 8.94
C LYS A 131 -13.55 8.70 9.03
N VAL A 132 -13.04 7.76 8.27
CA VAL A 132 -13.60 6.38 8.22
C VAL A 132 -12.93 5.41 9.19
N THR A 133 -11.79 5.82 9.75
CA THR A 133 -11.04 4.97 10.70
C THR A 133 -11.08 5.48 12.16
N GLY A 134 -11.48 6.70 12.38
CA GLY A 134 -11.55 7.33 13.69
C GLY A 134 -10.30 8.11 13.99
#